data_c64c8aee819ad2985277e69a9e96dfe0
#
_entry.id   c64c8aee819ad2985277e69a9e96dfe0
#
_cell.length_a   1.000
_cell.length_b   1.000
_cell.length_c   1.000
_cell.angle_alpha   90.00
_cell.angle_beta   90.00
_cell.angle_gamma   90.00
#
_symmetry.space_group_name_H-M   'P 1'
#
loop_
_entity.id
_entity.type
_entity.pdbx_description
1 polymer ?
#
loop_
_entity_poly.entity_id
_entity_poly.type
_entity_poly.pdbx_seq_one_letter_code
_entity_poly.pdbx_strand_id
1 'polypeptide(L)'
;MIWIMIAALVAVFVVGYWFMTADTRKANDSLASLLKIRPVYIDSMLLEMGKRQSAMFIRSISGGYAEEIRKAAYIVFIYQTFIKDASDENIAHWRNVLVRAHLDPVLTSEHAELALFYFAELDIEPFELAQFRRNYNETFNQLHLV
;
A
#
# COMPACT_ATOMS: atom_id res chain seq x y z
N MET A 1 27.88 24.97 28.90
CA MET A 1 26.44 25.21 28.84
C MET A 1 25.85 25.04 27.44
N ILE A 2 26.49 25.56 26.40
CA ILE A 2 26.00 25.41 25.00
C ILE A 2 25.90 23.96 24.58
N TRP A 3 26.84 23.12 24.99
CA TRP A 3 26.86 21.69 24.65
C TRP A 3 25.68 20.90 25.24
N ILE A 4 25.26 21.28 26.46
CA ILE A 4 24.11 20.64 27.13
C ILE A 4 22.81 21.01 26.41
N MET A 5 22.69 22.26 25.94
CA MET A 5 21.54 22.73 25.19
C MET A 5 21.43 22.00 23.83
N ILE A 6 22.55 21.84 23.13
CA ILE A 6 22.61 21.13 21.86
C ILE A 6 22.22 19.67 22.04
N ALA A 7 22.77 19.00 23.07
CA ALA A 7 22.45 17.61 23.37
C ALA A 7 20.96 17.42 23.69
N ALA A 8 20.37 18.34 24.48
CA ALA A 8 18.94 18.32 24.78
C ALA A 8 18.08 18.50 23.53
N LEU A 9 18.47 19.41 22.65
CA LEU A 9 17.75 19.67 21.39
C LEU A 9 17.80 18.46 20.47
N VAL A 10 18.96 17.82 20.31
CA VAL A 10 19.14 16.60 19.54
C VAL A 10 18.27 15.47 20.10
N ALA A 11 18.25 15.31 21.44
CA ALA A 11 17.43 14.30 22.10
C ALA A 11 15.94 14.51 21.82
N VAL A 12 15.47 15.76 21.85
CA VAL A 12 14.07 16.10 21.52
C VAL A 12 13.75 15.74 20.05
N PHE A 13 14.64 16.05 19.11
CA PHE A 13 14.45 15.68 17.71
C PHE A 13 14.42 14.17 17.50
N VAL A 14 15.32 13.43 18.15
CA VAL A 14 15.37 11.95 18.04
C VAL A 14 14.08 11.32 18.61
N VAL A 15 13.63 11.78 19.78
CA VAL A 15 12.38 11.29 20.38
C VAL A 15 11.18 11.66 19.53
N GLY A 16 11.11 12.90 19.02
CA GLY A 16 10.04 13.33 18.12
C GLY A 16 10.00 12.51 16.85
N TYR A 17 11.15 12.26 16.25
CA TYR A 17 11.27 11.40 15.07
C TYR A 17 10.79 9.97 15.35
N TRP A 18 11.18 9.41 16.52
CA TRP A 18 10.75 8.08 16.95
C TRP A 18 9.23 7.99 17.09
N PHE A 19 8.58 8.98 17.70
CA PHE A 19 7.12 9.02 17.82
C PHE A 19 6.43 9.14 16.46
N MET A 20 6.96 9.97 15.57
CA MET A 20 6.38 10.14 14.21
C MET A 20 6.49 8.87 13.37
N THR A 21 7.58 8.09 13.51
CA THR A 21 7.78 6.85 12.77
C THR A 21 7.15 5.63 13.43
N ALA A 22 6.81 5.70 14.72
CA ALA A 22 6.19 4.58 15.44
C ALA A 22 4.80 4.24 14.88
N ASP A 23 3.96 5.25 14.63
CA ASP A 23 2.63 5.03 14.04
C ASP A 23 2.75 4.47 12.62
N THR A 24 3.70 4.97 11.84
CA THR A 24 3.99 4.47 10.50
C THR A 24 4.38 2.99 10.54
N ARG A 25 5.28 2.61 11.42
CA ARG A 25 5.71 1.21 11.56
C ARG A 25 4.58 0.30 12.00
N LYS A 26 3.79 0.74 12.97
CA LYS A 26 2.64 -0.03 13.46
C LYS A 26 1.61 -0.25 12.34
N ALA A 27 1.31 0.78 11.57
CA ALA A 27 0.40 0.70 10.44
C ALA A 27 0.93 -0.25 9.36
N ASN A 28 2.22 -0.11 9.00
CA ASN A 28 2.87 -0.96 8.02
C ASN A 28 2.92 -2.42 8.48
N ASP A 29 3.25 -2.65 9.74
CA ASP A 29 3.30 -4.00 10.31
C ASP A 29 1.92 -4.66 10.31
N SER A 30 0.86 -3.91 10.62
CA SER A 30 -0.51 -4.41 10.60
C SER A 30 -0.92 -4.84 9.19
N LEU A 31 -0.62 -4.01 8.18
CA LEU A 31 -0.92 -4.31 6.79
C LEU A 31 -0.07 -5.48 6.26
N ALA A 32 1.23 -5.48 6.58
CA ALA A 32 2.13 -6.56 6.21
C ALA A 32 1.71 -7.90 6.84
N SER A 33 1.26 -7.89 8.09
CA SER A 33 0.75 -9.07 8.78
C SER A 33 -0.53 -9.61 8.14
N LEU A 34 -1.45 -8.72 7.74
CA LEU A 34 -2.67 -9.13 7.05
C LEU A 34 -2.34 -9.85 5.74
N LEU A 35 -1.44 -9.27 4.95
CA LEU A 35 -1.04 -9.82 3.65
C LEU A 35 0.00 -10.94 3.76
N LYS A 36 0.59 -11.14 4.94
CA LYS A 36 1.67 -12.12 5.18
C LYS A 36 2.86 -11.87 4.25
N ILE A 37 3.23 -10.62 4.11
CA ILE A 37 4.38 -10.17 3.29
C ILE A 37 5.38 -9.42 4.18
N ARG A 38 6.59 -9.22 3.64
CA ARG A 38 7.61 -8.42 4.33
C ARG A 38 7.25 -6.93 4.27
N PRO A 39 7.45 -6.17 5.36
CA PRO A 39 7.14 -4.74 5.39
C PRO A 39 7.85 -3.92 4.32
N VAL A 40 8.98 -4.39 3.81
CA VAL A 40 9.75 -3.68 2.77
C VAL A 40 8.92 -3.41 1.50
N TYR A 41 7.96 -4.27 1.17
CA TYR A 41 7.09 -4.05 0.01
C TYR A 41 6.19 -2.83 0.19
N ILE A 42 5.72 -2.62 1.42
CA ILE A 42 4.89 -1.46 1.75
C ILE A 42 5.75 -0.20 1.81
N ASP A 43 6.94 -0.29 2.40
CA ASP A 43 7.87 0.85 2.48
C ASP A 43 8.27 1.35 1.11
N SER A 44 8.54 0.44 0.16
CA SER A 44 8.86 0.80 -1.23
C SER A 44 7.70 1.52 -1.91
N MET A 45 6.48 1.04 -1.70
CA MET A 45 5.27 1.67 -2.23
C MET A 45 5.10 3.08 -1.67
N LEU A 46 5.24 3.24 -0.36
CA LEU A 46 5.10 4.54 0.29
C LEU A 46 6.14 5.54 -0.22
N LEU A 47 7.35 5.09 -0.49
CA LEU A 47 8.40 5.93 -1.02
C LEU A 47 8.03 6.47 -2.40
N GLU A 48 7.53 5.63 -3.29
CA GLU A 48 7.10 6.06 -4.63
C GLU A 48 5.82 6.89 -4.62
N MET A 49 4.95 6.65 -3.65
CA MET A 49 3.71 7.41 -3.47
C MET A 49 3.96 8.89 -3.19
N GLY A 50 5.08 9.23 -2.55
CA GLY A 50 5.44 10.59 -2.16
C GLY A 50 4.97 10.93 -0.75
N LYS A 51 5.57 11.96 -0.16
CA LYS A 51 5.36 12.32 1.25
C LYS A 51 3.89 12.59 1.59
N ARG A 52 3.22 13.37 0.75
CA ARG A 52 1.84 13.78 1.02
C ARG A 52 0.89 12.60 0.95
N GLN A 53 0.97 11.83 -0.13
CA GLN A 53 0.08 10.69 -0.35
C GLN A 53 0.36 9.55 0.62
N SER A 54 1.64 9.28 0.93
CA SER A 54 1.98 8.26 1.92
C SER A 54 1.51 8.62 3.32
N ALA A 55 1.56 9.90 3.71
CA ALA A 55 1.03 10.36 4.99
C ALA A 55 -0.48 10.13 5.08
N MET A 56 -1.21 10.40 4.00
CA MET A 56 -2.67 10.16 3.93
C MET A 56 -2.99 8.68 3.98
N PHE A 57 -2.21 7.85 3.27
CA PHE A 57 -2.36 6.39 3.28
C PHE A 57 -2.17 5.83 4.69
N ILE A 58 -1.09 6.21 5.37
CA ILE A 58 -0.80 5.77 6.73
C ILE A 58 -1.90 6.21 7.70
N ARG A 59 -2.37 7.44 7.56
CA ARG A 59 -3.47 7.95 8.38
C ARG A 59 -4.74 7.12 8.20
N SER A 60 -5.03 6.68 6.99
CA SER A 60 -6.22 5.87 6.71
C SER A 60 -6.21 4.52 7.42
N ILE A 61 -5.03 3.90 7.59
CA ILE A 61 -4.89 2.58 8.21
C ILE A 61 -4.48 2.64 9.68
N SER A 62 -4.06 3.80 10.20
CA SER A 62 -3.56 3.93 11.56
C SER A 62 -4.64 3.75 12.63
N GLY A 63 -5.90 3.94 12.26
CA GLY A 63 -7.03 3.70 13.17
C GLY A 63 -7.31 2.23 13.46
N GLY A 64 -6.69 1.31 12.73
CA GLY A 64 -6.87 -0.13 12.93
C GLY A 64 -8.20 -0.68 12.43
N TYR A 65 -8.99 0.09 11.70
CA TYR A 65 -10.27 -0.36 11.15
C TYR A 65 -10.04 -1.40 10.05
N ALA A 66 -10.68 -2.56 10.21
CA ALA A 66 -10.48 -3.70 9.31
C ALA A 66 -10.80 -3.35 7.85
N GLU A 67 -11.84 -2.56 7.62
CA GLU A 67 -12.26 -2.17 6.27
C GLU A 67 -11.22 -1.29 5.58
N GLU A 68 -10.64 -0.33 6.31
CA GLU A 68 -9.61 0.55 5.77
C GLU A 68 -8.32 -0.24 5.46
N ILE A 69 -7.97 -1.20 6.30
CA ILE A 69 -6.81 -2.07 6.08
C ILE A 69 -7.04 -2.96 4.85
N ARG A 70 -8.26 -3.46 4.65
CA ARG A 70 -8.61 -4.22 3.44
C ARG A 70 -8.46 -3.40 2.17
N LYS A 71 -8.98 -2.18 2.17
CA LYS A 71 -8.81 -1.25 1.02
C LYS A 71 -7.35 -1.00 0.73
N ALA A 72 -6.54 -0.80 1.77
CA ALA A 72 -5.11 -0.60 1.64
C ALA A 72 -4.41 -1.82 1.00
N ALA A 73 -4.86 -3.02 1.31
CA ALA A 73 -4.33 -4.24 0.72
C ALA A 73 -4.49 -4.26 -0.82
N TYR A 74 -5.63 -3.80 -1.32
CA TYR A 74 -5.85 -3.69 -2.76
C TYR A 74 -4.98 -2.62 -3.41
N ILE A 75 -4.66 -1.54 -2.70
CA ILE A 75 -3.72 -0.53 -3.18
C ILE A 75 -2.32 -1.11 -3.32
N VAL A 76 -1.89 -1.94 -2.36
CA VAL A 76 -0.62 -2.67 -2.45
C VAL A 76 -0.63 -3.59 -3.67
N PHE A 77 -1.72 -4.31 -3.90
CA PHE A 77 -1.85 -5.20 -5.05
C PHE A 77 -1.70 -4.43 -6.37
N ILE A 78 -2.43 -3.33 -6.52
CA ILE A 78 -2.37 -2.51 -7.74
C ILE A 78 -0.97 -1.96 -7.97
N TYR A 79 -0.31 -1.50 -6.91
CA TYR A 79 1.06 -1.02 -7.01
C TYR A 79 2.02 -2.11 -7.52
N GLN A 80 1.97 -3.29 -6.91
CA GLN A 80 2.89 -4.37 -7.22
C GLN A 80 2.66 -4.95 -8.62
N THR A 81 1.42 -4.96 -9.09
CA THR A 81 1.06 -5.62 -10.36
C THR A 81 0.92 -4.65 -11.52
N PHE A 82 0.30 -3.49 -11.32
CA PHE A 82 0.10 -2.53 -12.41
C PHE A 82 1.28 -1.58 -12.58
N ILE A 83 1.82 -1.08 -11.48
CA ILE A 83 2.87 -0.05 -11.53
C ILE A 83 4.25 -0.69 -11.64
N LYS A 84 4.54 -1.67 -10.80
CA LYS A 84 5.89 -2.21 -10.67
C LYS A 84 6.20 -3.31 -11.68
N ASP A 85 5.33 -4.30 -11.81
CA ASP A 85 5.56 -5.44 -12.70
C ASP A 85 4.23 -6.07 -13.13
N ALA A 86 3.83 -5.81 -14.36
CA ALA A 86 2.56 -6.29 -14.93
C ALA A 86 2.66 -7.68 -15.57
N SER A 87 3.73 -8.43 -15.32
CA SER A 87 3.86 -9.79 -15.84
C SER A 87 2.81 -10.73 -15.26
N ASP A 88 2.40 -11.72 -16.03
CA ASP A 88 1.39 -12.69 -15.61
C ASP A 88 1.83 -13.45 -14.36
N GLU A 89 3.10 -13.80 -14.25
CA GLU A 89 3.67 -14.46 -13.07
C GLU A 89 3.52 -13.62 -11.82
N ASN A 90 3.84 -12.33 -11.92
CA ASN A 90 3.75 -11.42 -10.78
C ASN A 90 2.30 -11.17 -10.37
N ILE A 91 1.41 -11.04 -11.34
CA ILE A 91 -0.04 -10.89 -11.07
C ILE A 91 -0.56 -12.14 -10.35
N ALA A 92 -0.19 -13.33 -10.82
CA ALA A 92 -0.59 -14.58 -10.17
C ALA A 92 -0.06 -14.68 -8.74
N HIS A 93 1.19 -14.27 -8.51
CA HIS A 93 1.80 -14.25 -7.19
C HIS A 93 1.02 -13.34 -6.23
N TRP A 94 0.75 -12.11 -6.63
CA TRP A 94 0.04 -11.14 -5.77
C TRP A 94 -1.43 -11.48 -5.60
N ARG A 95 -2.06 -12.10 -6.60
CA ARG A 95 -3.41 -12.65 -6.43
C ARG A 95 -3.43 -13.70 -5.34
N ASN A 96 -2.44 -14.60 -5.31
CA ASN A 96 -2.31 -15.59 -4.24
C ASN A 96 -2.10 -14.94 -2.87
N VAL A 97 -1.41 -13.82 -2.81
CA VAL A 97 -1.26 -13.04 -1.57
C VAL A 97 -2.63 -12.60 -1.05
N LEU A 98 -3.49 -12.06 -1.93
CA LEU A 98 -4.84 -11.67 -1.55
C LEU A 98 -5.67 -12.88 -1.07
N VAL A 99 -5.62 -13.98 -1.80
CA VAL A 99 -6.38 -15.20 -1.46
C VAL A 99 -5.94 -15.74 -0.11
N ARG A 100 -4.64 -15.79 0.16
CA ARG A 100 -4.12 -16.24 1.47
C ARG A 100 -4.52 -15.32 2.61
N ALA A 101 -4.76 -14.05 2.33
CA ALA A 101 -5.22 -13.07 3.31
C ALA A 101 -6.75 -13.10 3.48
N HIS A 102 -7.45 -14.04 2.83
CA HIS A 102 -8.91 -14.15 2.83
C HIS A 102 -9.61 -12.93 2.24
N LEU A 103 -8.98 -12.30 1.25
CA LEU A 103 -9.53 -11.18 0.52
C LEU A 103 -10.05 -11.64 -0.85
N ASP A 104 -11.14 -11.02 -1.29
CA ASP A 104 -11.67 -11.28 -2.63
C ASP A 104 -10.66 -10.78 -3.67
N PRO A 105 -10.17 -11.65 -4.57
CA PRO A 105 -9.18 -11.24 -5.55
C PRO A 105 -9.72 -10.36 -6.69
N VAL A 106 -11.01 -10.06 -6.71
CA VAL A 106 -11.63 -9.21 -7.74
C VAL A 106 -11.38 -7.73 -7.42
N LEU A 107 -10.94 -6.98 -8.43
CA LEU A 107 -10.75 -5.53 -8.30
C LEU A 107 -12.04 -4.78 -8.64
N THR A 108 -12.41 -3.82 -7.80
CA THR A 108 -13.57 -2.97 -8.02
C THR A 108 -13.17 -1.60 -8.56
N SER A 109 -14.15 -0.84 -9.08
CA SER A 109 -13.91 0.54 -9.49
C SER A 109 -13.47 1.43 -8.34
N GLU A 110 -13.95 1.16 -7.11
CA GLU A 110 -13.51 1.87 -5.91
C GLU A 110 -12.01 1.67 -5.66
N HIS A 111 -11.51 0.44 -5.81
CA HIS A 111 -10.07 0.17 -5.68
C HIS A 111 -9.25 0.96 -6.71
N ALA A 112 -9.74 1.03 -7.94
CA ALA A 112 -9.07 1.80 -8.99
C ALA A 112 -9.06 3.30 -8.69
N GLU A 113 -10.16 3.85 -8.21
CA GLU A 113 -10.27 5.26 -7.83
C GLU A 113 -9.31 5.60 -6.68
N LEU A 114 -9.22 4.74 -5.66
CA LEU A 114 -8.30 4.92 -4.56
C LEU A 114 -6.85 4.87 -5.03
N ALA A 115 -6.53 3.96 -5.94
CA ALA A 115 -5.18 3.87 -6.51
C ALA A 115 -4.81 5.16 -7.27
N LEU A 116 -5.72 5.69 -8.07
CA LEU A 116 -5.49 6.95 -8.77
C LEU A 116 -5.25 8.10 -7.80
N PHE A 117 -5.96 8.12 -6.69
CA PHE A 117 -5.78 9.14 -5.66
C PHE A 117 -4.42 9.03 -4.99
N TYR A 118 -4.04 7.84 -4.51
CA TYR A 118 -2.79 7.66 -3.78
C TYR A 118 -1.55 7.73 -4.66
N PHE A 119 -1.67 7.37 -5.94
CA PHE A 119 -0.55 7.40 -6.89
C PHE A 119 -0.63 8.60 -7.84
N ALA A 120 -1.27 9.69 -7.41
CA ALA A 120 -1.44 10.89 -8.23
C ALA A 120 -0.11 11.47 -8.73
N GLU A 121 0.98 11.33 -7.95
CA GLU A 121 2.30 11.83 -8.33
C GLU A 121 2.98 10.99 -9.44
N LEU A 122 2.48 9.78 -9.70
CA LEU A 122 3.04 8.89 -10.72
C LEU A 122 2.37 9.07 -12.09
N ASP A 123 1.44 10.00 -12.23
CA ASP A 123 0.73 10.30 -13.50
C ASP A 123 0.15 9.06 -14.18
N ILE A 124 -0.53 8.22 -13.41
CA ILE A 124 -1.17 7.03 -13.95
C ILE A 124 -2.32 7.42 -14.87
N GLU A 125 -2.33 6.85 -16.08
CA GLU A 125 -3.43 7.05 -17.01
C GLU A 125 -4.68 6.29 -16.52
N PRO A 126 -5.79 7.00 -16.20
CA PRO A 126 -7.00 6.35 -15.68
C PRO A 126 -7.57 5.28 -16.60
N PHE A 127 -7.48 5.50 -17.91
CA PHE A 127 -7.96 4.52 -18.89
C PHE A 127 -7.17 3.22 -18.85
N GLU A 128 -5.85 3.31 -18.74
CA GLU A 128 -4.98 2.13 -18.65
C GLU A 128 -5.25 1.32 -17.40
N LEU A 129 -5.44 1.98 -16.26
CA LEU A 129 -5.77 1.31 -15.01
C LEU A 129 -7.15 0.63 -15.09
N ALA A 130 -8.14 1.30 -15.66
CA ALA A 130 -9.47 0.72 -15.85
C ALA A 130 -9.42 -0.50 -16.77
N GLN A 131 -8.61 -0.44 -17.83
CA GLN A 131 -8.42 -1.56 -18.75
C GLN A 131 -7.70 -2.72 -18.06
N PHE A 132 -6.65 -2.45 -17.28
CA PHE A 132 -5.96 -3.46 -16.47
C PHE A 132 -6.93 -4.17 -15.54
N ARG A 133 -7.77 -3.42 -14.84
CA ARG A 133 -8.77 -3.97 -13.91
C ARG A 133 -9.73 -4.91 -14.63
N ARG A 134 -10.25 -4.51 -15.78
CA ARG A 134 -11.18 -5.34 -16.56
C ARG A 134 -10.50 -6.62 -17.04
N ASN A 135 -9.32 -6.48 -17.63
CA ASN A 135 -8.57 -7.63 -18.14
C ASN A 135 -8.21 -8.62 -17.03
N TYR A 136 -7.77 -8.10 -15.89
CA TYR A 136 -7.46 -8.91 -14.72
C TYR A 136 -8.69 -9.67 -14.23
N ASN A 137 -9.82 -8.99 -14.07
CA ASN A 137 -11.05 -9.61 -13.59
C ASN A 137 -11.58 -10.66 -14.56
N GLU A 138 -11.49 -10.41 -15.86
CA GLU A 138 -11.89 -11.39 -16.89
C GLU A 138 -11.02 -12.63 -16.84
N THR A 139 -9.71 -12.48 -16.75
CA THR A 139 -8.78 -13.61 -16.63
C THR A 139 -9.07 -14.42 -15.38
N PHE A 140 -9.32 -13.77 -14.26
CA PHE A 140 -9.67 -14.42 -13.02
C PHE A 140 -10.97 -15.21 -13.15
N ASN A 141 -12.01 -14.64 -13.75
CA ASN A 141 -13.30 -15.31 -13.97
C ASN A 141 -13.15 -16.53 -14.87
N GLN A 142 -12.36 -16.43 -15.93
CA GLN A 142 -12.08 -17.55 -16.84
C GLN A 142 -11.40 -18.73 -16.12
N LEU A 143 -10.45 -18.42 -15.23
CA LEU A 143 -9.77 -19.45 -14.44
C LEU A 143 -10.70 -20.15 -13.45
N HIS A 144 -11.77 -19.49 -13.02
CA HIS A 144 -12.74 -20.03 -12.07
C HIS A 144 -13.85 -20.85 -12.75
N LEU A 145 -14.06 -20.66 -14.06
CA LEU A 145 -15.06 -21.38 -14.82
C LEU A 145 -14.55 -22.72 -15.36
N VAL A 146 -13.28 -22.99 -15.20
CA VAL A 146 -12.64 -24.25 -15.57
C VAL A 146 -12.47 -25.14 -14.35
#